data_1decaa12cb3522badc1495d15f0c5837
#
_entry.id   1decaa12cb3522badc1495d15f0c5837
#
_cell.length_a   1.000
_cell.length_b   1.000
_cell.length_c   1.000
_cell.angle_alpha   90.00
_cell.angle_beta   90.00
_cell.angle_gamma   90.00
#
_symmetry.space_group_name_H-M   'P 1'
#
loop_
_entity.id
_entity.type
_entity.pdbx_description
1 polymer ?
#
loop_
_entity_poly.entity_id
_entity_poly.type
_entity_poly.pdbx_seq_one_letter_code
_entity_poly.pdbx_strand_id
1 'polypeptide(L)'
;MTISILIYILSGVIVFLLLWVSLTEYRFRKFFAGTKAKNLEGVMIKLGEQIATLKETQIEINKHLVTVDKRLNKSIRSVETIRFNPFLDAGSNQSFAISFLNDEGNGVVMSSLYARDRMSIFAKPIIAGRSDFELSTEEKEVLEKSK
;
A
#
# COMPACT_ATOMS: atom_id res chain seq x y z
N MET A 1 -59.51 -51.25 5.96
CA MET A 1 -58.13 -51.33 6.45
C MET A 1 -57.16 -50.43 5.65
N THR A 2 -57.23 -50.42 4.32
CA THR A 2 -56.36 -49.58 3.44
C THR A 2 -56.56 -48.05 3.56
N ILE A 3 -57.80 -47.58 3.72
CA ILE A 3 -58.15 -46.17 3.80
C ILE A 3 -57.59 -45.55 5.11
N SER A 4 -57.68 -46.29 6.23
CA SER A 4 -57.15 -45.80 7.53
C SER A 4 -55.63 -45.65 7.48
N ILE A 5 -54.92 -46.56 6.84
CA ILE A 5 -53.45 -46.48 6.66
C ILE A 5 -53.08 -45.27 5.80
N LEU A 6 -53.84 -45.02 4.72
CA LEU A 6 -53.62 -43.87 3.83
C LEU A 6 -53.77 -42.51 4.58
N ILE A 7 -54.78 -42.42 5.47
CA ILE A 7 -54.99 -41.21 6.31
C ILE A 7 -53.85 -40.99 7.27
N TYR A 8 -53.28 -42.00 7.91
CA TYR A 8 -52.13 -41.90 8.80
C TYR A 8 -50.86 -41.47 8.04
N ILE A 9 -50.64 -42.03 6.85
CA ILE A 9 -49.50 -41.59 5.99
C ILE A 9 -49.64 -40.12 5.60
N LEU A 10 -50.83 -39.70 5.14
CA LEU A 10 -51.10 -38.33 4.74
C LEU A 10 -50.93 -37.35 5.91
N SER A 11 -51.45 -37.69 7.10
CA SER A 11 -51.25 -36.86 8.30
C SER A 11 -49.77 -36.74 8.71
N GLY A 12 -49.00 -37.82 8.58
CA GLY A 12 -47.56 -37.82 8.82
C GLY A 12 -46.78 -36.88 7.88
N VAL A 13 -47.15 -36.90 6.58
CA VAL A 13 -46.55 -35.99 5.57
C VAL A 13 -46.88 -34.55 5.86
N ILE A 14 -48.12 -34.22 6.26
CA ILE A 14 -48.52 -32.87 6.60
C ILE A 14 -47.73 -32.34 7.80
N VAL A 15 -47.60 -33.14 8.87
CA VAL A 15 -46.81 -32.75 10.05
C VAL A 15 -45.35 -32.55 9.68
N PHE A 16 -44.77 -33.41 8.85
CA PHE A 16 -43.40 -33.26 8.37
C PHE A 16 -43.18 -31.96 7.59
N LEU A 17 -44.09 -31.63 6.69
CA LEU A 17 -44.03 -30.39 5.91
C LEU A 17 -44.16 -29.16 6.78
N LEU A 18 -45.04 -29.14 7.77
CA LEU A 18 -45.19 -28.03 8.72
C LEU A 18 -43.91 -27.83 9.55
N LEU A 19 -43.29 -28.90 10.03
CA LEU A 19 -42.02 -28.85 10.73
C LEU A 19 -40.91 -28.31 9.81
N TRP A 20 -40.85 -28.76 8.56
CA TRP A 20 -39.85 -28.30 7.58
C TRP A 20 -39.99 -26.81 7.30
N VAL A 21 -41.19 -26.32 7.08
CA VAL A 21 -41.47 -24.89 6.85
C VAL A 21 -41.11 -24.07 8.08
N SER A 22 -41.47 -24.53 9.26
CA SER A 22 -41.14 -23.85 10.52
C SER A 22 -39.62 -23.74 10.76
N LEU A 23 -38.87 -24.84 10.49
CA LEU A 23 -37.39 -24.82 10.61
C LEU A 23 -36.75 -23.89 9.58
N THR A 24 -37.27 -23.86 8.36
CA THR A 24 -36.77 -22.98 7.29
C THR A 24 -37.01 -21.51 7.69
N GLU A 25 -38.21 -21.20 8.16
CA GLU A 25 -38.57 -19.87 8.63
C GLU A 25 -37.71 -19.41 9.84
N TYR A 26 -37.44 -20.30 10.77
CA TYR A 26 -36.54 -20.03 11.92
C TYR A 26 -35.10 -19.75 11.45
N ARG A 27 -34.57 -20.51 10.47
CA ARG A 27 -33.26 -20.28 9.91
C ARG A 27 -33.19 -18.95 9.16
N PHE A 28 -34.20 -18.61 8.38
CA PHE A 28 -34.30 -17.31 7.70
C PHE A 28 -34.37 -16.15 8.71
N ARG A 29 -35.19 -16.26 9.75
CA ARG A 29 -35.29 -15.25 10.81
C ARG A 29 -33.96 -15.04 11.54
N LYS A 30 -33.18 -16.10 11.79
CA LYS A 30 -31.87 -16.02 12.43
C LYS A 30 -30.82 -15.35 11.51
N PHE A 31 -30.87 -15.58 10.22
CA PHE A 31 -29.98 -14.95 9.24
C PHE A 31 -30.23 -13.43 9.14
N PHE A 32 -31.48 -13.00 9.27
CA PHE A 32 -31.89 -11.61 9.21
C PHE A 32 -31.99 -10.91 10.59
N ALA A 33 -31.80 -11.62 11.71
CA ALA A 33 -31.92 -11.09 13.06
C ALA A 33 -30.85 -10.05 13.44
N GLY A 34 -29.77 -9.95 12.65
CA GLY A 34 -28.76 -8.88 12.80
C GLY A 34 -29.20 -7.51 12.27
N THR A 35 -30.27 -7.43 11.49
CA THR A 35 -30.82 -6.20 10.94
C THR A 35 -32.29 -6.08 11.35
N LYS A 36 -32.68 -4.99 11.99
CA LYS A 36 -34.07 -4.65 12.35
C LYS A 36 -35.01 -4.46 11.13
N ALA A 37 -34.68 -5.07 9.99
CA ALA A 37 -35.44 -4.97 8.77
C ALA A 37 -36.57 -6.03 8.78
N LYS A 38 -37.80 -5.59 9.07
CA LYS A 38 -39.01 -6.38 8.94
C LYS A 38 -39.35 -6.72 7.48
N ASN A 39 -38.63 -6.15 6.51
CA ASN A 39 -38.86 -6.36 5.07
C ASN A 39 -37.53 -6.48 4.33
N LEU A 40 -37.48 -7.39 3.36
CA LEU A 40 -36.34 -7.60 2.45
C LEU A 40 -35.93 -6.28 1.72
N GLU A 41 -36.92 -5.45 1.39
CA GLU A 41 -36.78 -4.15 0.76
C GLU A 41 -35.92 -3.19 1.61
N GLY A 42 -36.18 -3.11 2.91
CA GLY A 42 -35.38 -2.26 3.84
C GLY A 42 -33.92 -2.73 3.96
N VAL A 43 -33.67 -4.04 3.85
CA VAL A 43 -32.29 -4.57 3.83
C VAL A 43 -31.58 -4.20 2.54
N MET A 44 -32.26 -4.29 1.39
CA MET A 44 -31.71 -3.95 0.08
C MET A 44 -31.39 -2.45 -0.03
N ILE A 45 -32.27 -1.56 0.48
CA ILE A 45 -32.04 -0.12 0.51
C ILE A 45 -30.78 0.18 1.35
N LYS A 46 -30.70 -0.38 2.56
CA LYS A 46 -29.56 -0.16 3.45
C LYS A 46 -28.23 -0.69 2.87
N LEU A 47 -28.26 -1.83 2.20
CA LEU A 47 -27.09 -2.35 1.48
C LEU A 47 -26.70 -1.42 0.32
N GLY A 48 -27.66 -0.88 -0.42
CA GLY A 48 -27.42 0.09 -1.47
C GLY A 48 -26.72 1.35 -0.95
N GLU A 49 -27.20 1.91 0.17
CA GLU A 49 -26.58 3.06 0.82
C GLU A 49 -25.15 2.75 1.30
N GLN A 50 -24.92 1.60 1.91
CA GLN A 50 -23.58 1.18 2.35
C GLN A 50 -22.62 1.00 1.18
N ILE A 51 -23.08 0.44 0.06
CA ILE A 51 -22.28 0.30 -1.16
C ILE A 51 -21.95 1.69 -1.74
N ALA A 52 -22.88 2.62 -1.74
CA ALA A 52 -22.64 3.99 -2.20
C ALA A 52 -21.56 4.68 -1.35
N THR A 53 -21.70 4.62 -0.03
CA THR A 53 -20.71 5.19 0.91
C THR A 53 -19.33 4.55 0.75
N LEU A 54 -19.26 3.22 0.58
CA LEU A 54 -18.00 2.52 0.32
C LEU A 54 -17.33 2.98 -0.97
N LYS A 55 -18.11 3.19 -2.05
CA LYS A 55 -17.58 3.73 -3.32
C LYS A 55 -17.03 5.14 -3.17
N GLU A 56 -17.71 6.01 -2.45
CA GLU A 56 -17.22 7.37 -2.17
C GLU A 56 -15.91 7.34 -1.38
N THR A 57 -15.87 6.55 -0.31
CA THR A 57 -14.66 6.37 0.50
C THR A 57 -13.51 5.81 -0.34
N GLN A 58 -13.79 4.86 -1.23
CA GLN A 58 -12.77 4.29 -2.12
C GLN A 58 -12.18 5.34 -3.07
N ILE A 59 -13.02 6.22 -3.64
CA ILE A 59 -12.58 7.31 -4.51
C ILE A 59 -11.70 8.29 -3.74
N GLU A 60 -12.08 8.63 -2.52
CA GLU A 60 -11.32 9.53 -1.66
C GLU A 60 -9.95 8.94 -1.28
N ILE A 61 -9.91 7.67 -0.88
CA ILE A 61 -8.67 6.94 -0.60
C ILE A 61 -7.77 6.94 -1.83
N ASN A 62 -8.30 6.64 -3.02
CA ASN A 62 -7.50 6.64 -4.25
C ASN A 62 -6.90 8.02 -4.56
N LYS A 63 -7.65 9.11 -4.40
CA LYS A 63 -7.13 10.48 -4.55
C LYS A 63 -6.01 10.77 -3.55
N HIS A 64 -6.18 10.32 -2.31
CA HIS A 64 -5.16 10.49 -1.28
C HIS A 64 -3.89 9.72 -1.62
N LEU A 65 -4.01 8.45 -2.05
CA LEU A 65 -2.88 7.63 -2.47
C LEU A 65 -2.09 8.25 -3.62
N VAL A 66 -2.75 8.74 -4.66
CA VAL A 66 -2.09 9.45 -5.77
C VAL A 66 -1.31 10.68 -5.28
N THR A 67 -1.86 11.39 -4.30
CA THR A 67 -1.18 12.55 -3.72
C THR A 67 0.03 12.15 -2.89
N VAL A 68 -0.08 11.07 -2.12
CA VAL A 68 1.02 10.50 -1.34
C VAL A 68 2.13 10.02 -2.26
N ASP A 69 1.80 9.28 -3.32
CA ASP A 69 2.78 8.79 -4.30
C ASP A 69 3.55 9.95 -4.96
N LYS A 70 2.85 11.00 -5.37
CA LYS A 70 3.51 12.20 -5.93
C LYS A 70 4.47 12.87 -4.95
N ARG A 71 4.16 12.87 -3.66
CA ARG A 71 5.04 13.42 -2.62
C ARG A 71 6.21 12.50 -2.34
N LEU A 72 5.98 11.19 -2.30
CA LEU A 72 7.03 10.18 -2.11
C LEU A 72 8.04 10.21 -3.24
N ASN A 73 7.60 10.28 -4.49
CA ASN A 73 8.49 10.33 -5.66
C ASN A 73 9.44 11.54 -5.65
N LYS A 74 9.06 12.64 -4.99
CA LYS A 74 9.89 13.83 -4.79
C LYS A 74 10.76 13.78 -3.53
N SER A 75 10.50 12.85 -2.63
CA SER A 75 11.28 12.69 -1.40
C SER A 75 12.56 11.93 -1.69
N ILE A 76 13.62 12.21 -0.92
CA ILE A 76 14.87 11.44 -1.00
C ILE A 76 14.57 10.02 -0.53
N ARG A 77 14.88 9.03 -1.37
CA ARG A 77 14.64 7.60 -1.10
C ARG A 77 15.91 6.77 -1.16
N SER A 78 16.92 7.23 -1.89
CA SER A 78 18.21 6.58 -1.98
C SER A 78 19.28 7.46 -1.37
N VAL A 79 20.07 6.88 -0.48
CA VAL A 79 21.22 7.50 0.15
C VAL A 79 22.35 6.49 0.12
N GLU A 80 23.39 6.79 -0.66
CA GLU A 80 24.58 5.94 -0.75
C GLU A 80 25.82 6.73 -0.36
N THR A 81 26.78 6.06 0.27
CA THR A 81 28.01 6.69 0.73
C THR A 81 29.20 5.78 0.45
N ILE A 82 30.25 6.37 -0.10
CA ILE A 82 31.56 5.72 -0.21
C ILE A 82 32.62 6.55 0.51
N ARG A 83 33.59 5.90 1.11
CA ARG A 83 34.79 6.51 1.70
C ARG A 83 36.01 6.12 0.88
N PHE A 84 36.90 7.08 0.69
CA PHE A 84 38.09 6.87 -0.10
C PHE A 84 39.26 7.71 0.42
N ASN A 85 40.46 7.37 -0.05
CA ASN A 85 41.67 8.13 0.19
C ASN A 85 42.16 8.71 -1.15
N PRO A 86 42.06 10.01 -1.39
CA PRO A 86 42.51 10.62 -2.65
C PRO A 86 44.05 10.70 -2.74
N PHE A 87 44.78 10.49 -1.64
CA PHE A 87 46.23 10.63 -1.56
C PHE A 87 46.85 9.37 -1.00
N LEU A 88 47.51 8.59 -1.84
CA LEU A 88 48.13 7.28 -1.47
C LEU A 88 49.15 7.38 -0.34
N ASP A 89 49.82 8.52 -0.17
CA ASP A 89 50.94 8.70 0.76
C ASP A 89 50.60 9.44 2.04
N ALA A 90 49.39 9.90 2.22
CA ALA A 90 49.04 10.74 3.36
C ALA A 90 47.58 10.53 3.81
N GLY A 91 47.40 9.74 4.83
CA GLY A 91 46.18 9.85 5.61
C GLY A 91 45.27 8.64 5.59
N SER A 92 44.23 8.74 6.35
CA SER A 92 43.14 7.81 6.52
C SER A 92 42.05 8.04 5.48
N ASN A 93 41.19 7.06 5.25
CA ASN A 93 39.98 7.16 4.42
C ASN A 93 38.95 8.16 5.01
N GLN A 94 39.34 9.43 5.14
CA GLN A 94 38.47 10.48 5.69
C GLN A 94 37.64 11.20 4.65
N SER A 95 38.08 11.15 3.38
CA SER A 95 37.29 11.66 2.27
C SER A 95 36.09 10.77 1.99
N PHE A 96 35.00 11.36 1.54
CA PHE A 96 33.77 10.64 1.22
C PHE A 96 33.06 11.26 0.03
N ALA A 97 32.26 10.46 -0.64
CA ALA A 97 31.21 10.91 -1.55
C ALA A 97 29.88 10.31 -1.10
N ILE A 98 28.83 11.10 -1.16
CA ILE A 98 27.47 10.71 -0.77
C ILE A 98 26.48 11.24 -1.80
N SER A 99 25.48 10.44 -2.12
CA SER A 99 24.37 10.78 -2.98
C SER A 99 23.06 10.77 -2.20
N PHE A 100 22.18 11.69 -2.54
CA PHE A 100 20.82 11.80 -2.06
C PHE A 100 19.92 11.92 -3.28
N LEU A 101 19.17 10.89 -3.63
CA LEU A 101 18.32 10.86 -4.79
C LEU A 101 16.87 10.52 -4.45
N ASN A 102 15.95 11.08 -5.23
CA ASN A 102 14.57 10.64 -5.26
C ASN A 102 14.34 9.59 -6.34
N ASP A 103 13.13 9.04 -6.46
CA ASP A 103 12.78 8.01 -7.47
C ASP A 103 12.89 8.52 -8.91
N GLU A 104 12.81 9.83 -9.14
CA GLU A 104 12.98 10.44 -10.47
C GLU A 104 14.46 10.63 -10.84
N GLY A 105 15.39 10.24 -9.95
CA GLY A 105 16.82 10.46 -10.12
C GLY A 105 17.25 11.92 -9.94
N ASN A 106 16.45 12.72 -9.23
CA ASN A 106 16.77 14.10 -8.90
C ASN A 106 17.32 14.18 -7.47
N GLY A 107 18.30 15.05 -7.25
CA GLY A 107 18.89 15.21 -5.93
C GLY A 107 20.24 15.89 -5.98
N VAL A 108 21.16 15.42 -5.16
CA VAL A 108 22.50 16.00 -5.02
C VAL A 108 23.54 14.91 -4.73
N VAL A 109 24.70 15.05 -5.34
CA VAL A 109 25.92 14.34 -4.92
C VAL A 109 26.81 15.33 -4.19
N MET A 110 27.25 14.95 -3.00
CA MET A 110 28.20 15.71 -2.20
C MET A 110 29.49 14.92 -2.04
N SER A 111 30.61 15.59 -2.12
CA SER A 111 31.91 15.00 -1.83
C SER A 111 32.72 15.89 -0.87
N SER A 112 33.49 15.25 -0.02
CA SER A 112 34.46 15.90 0.86
C SER A 112 35.83 15.33 0.58
N LEU A 113 36.75 16.23 0.27
CA LEU A 113 38.17 15.92 0.09
C LEU A 113 38.94 16.40 1.33
N TYR A 114 39.53 15.46 2.05
CA TYR A 114 40.38 15.76 3.20
C TYR A 114 41.85 15.65 2.78
N ALA A 115 42.55 16.76 2.85
CA ALA A 115 43.98 16.90 2.55
C ALA A 115 44.71 17.53 3.73
N ARG A 116 45.44 16.76 4.50
CA ARG A 116 46.26 17.14 5.65
C ARG A 116 45.67 18.25 6.52
N ASP A 117 45.70 19.52 6.05
CA ASP A 117 45.27 20.69 6.79
C ASP A 117 44.03 21.40 6.21
N ARG A 118 43.45 20.86 5.16
CA ARG A 118 42.30 21.46 4.47
C ARG A 118 41.23 20.41 4.14
N MET A 119 40.01 20.81 4.38
CA MET A 119 38.83 20.06 3.95
C MET A 119 38.08 20.91 2.92
N SER A 120 37.78 20.31 1.78
CA SER A 120 36.97 20.93 0.73
C SER A 120 35.69 20.08 0.55
N ILE A 121 34.54 20.75 0.52
CA ILE A 121 33.22 20.13 0.32
C ILE A 121 32.64 20.68 -0.97
N PHE A 122 32.17 19.79 -1.82
CA PHE A 122 31.51 20.08 -3.07
C PHE A 122 30.10 19.48 -3.05
N ALA A 123 29.13 20.20 -3.65
CA ALA A 123 27.78 19.71 -3.84
C ALA A 123 27.39 19.96 -5.30
N LYS A 124 26.99 18.89 -5.98
CA LYS A 124 26.64 18.91 -7.41
C LYS A 124 25.20 18.46 -7.58
N PRO A 125 24.31 19.28 -8.18
CA PRO A 125 22.94 18.89 -8.42
C PRO A 125 22.88 17.76 -9.45
N ILE A 126 21.92 16.87 -9.23
CA ILE A 126 21.61 15.74 -10.13
C ILE A 126 20.18 15.91 -10.61
N ILE A 127 19.98 15.83 -11.92
CA ILE A 127 18.67 15.90 -12.58
C ILE A 127 18.56 14.70 -13.50
N ALA A 128 17.52 13.89 -13.31
CA ALA A 128 17.27 12.66 -14.07
C ALA A 128 18.52 11.75 -14.16
N GLY A 129 19.24 11.60 -13.03
CA GLY A 129 20.43 10.76 -12.93
C GLY A 129 21.69 11.33 -13.59
N ARG A 130 21.72 12.62 -13.96
CA ARG A 130 22.84 13.30 -14.62
C ARG A 130 23.18 14.61 -13.92
N SER A 131 24.42 15.06 -14.05
CA SER A 131 24.87 16.37 -13.57
C SER A 131 25.44 17.16 -14.74
N ASP A 132 25.19 18.46 -14.73
CA ASP A 132 25.83 19.41 -15.64
C ASP A 132 27.30 19.71 -15.24
N PHE A 133 27.66 19.32 -14.02
CA PHE A 133 29.04 19.44 -13.52
C PHE A 133 29.79 18.13 -13.77
N GLU A 134 31.08 18.25 -14.05
CA GLU A 134 31.94 17.08 -14.15
C GLU A 134 32.02 16.35 -12.80
N LEU A 135 31.66 15.05 -12.81
CA LEU A 135 31.70 14.20 -11.62
C LEU A 135 33.03 13.48 -11.54
N SER A 136 33.62 13.39 -10.34
CA SER A 136 34.79 12.54 -10.07
C SER A 136 34.41 11.05 -10.23
N THR A 137 35.43 10.18 -10.20
CA THR A 137 35.23 8.72 -10.26
C THR A 137 34.36 8.23 -9.08
N GLU A 138 34.63 8.75 -7.88
CA GLU A 138 33.93 8.39 -6.65
C GLU A 138 32.50 8.93 -6.64
N GLU A 139 32.29 10.15 -7.16
CA GLU A 139 30.96 10.74 -7.31
C GLU A 139 30.11 9.97 -8.33
N LYS A 140 30.71 9.47 -9.40
CA LYS A 140 30.03 8.59 -10.37
C LYS A 140 29.68 7.25 -9.75
N GLU A 141 30.62 6.65 -9.00
CA GLU A 141 30.40 5.38 -8.33
C GLU A 141 29.23 5.44 -7.33
N VAL A 142 29.18 6.47 -6.48
CA VAL A 142 28.10 6.63 -5.52
C VAL A 142 26.77 6.93 -6.20
N LEU A 143 26.76 7.64 -7.32
CA LEU A 143 25.59 7.92 -8.11
C LEU A 143 25.02 6.64 -8.77
N GLU A 144 25.90 5.75 -9.24
CA GLU A 144 25.49 4.46 -9.84
C GLU A 144 24.90 3.51 -8.80
N LYS A 145 25.46 3.47 -7.59
CA LYS A 145 24.93 2.66 -6.48
C LYS A 145 23.57 3.14 -5.98
N SER A 146 23.23 4.40 -6.25
CA SER A 146 21.96 5.02 -5.81
C SER A 146 20.80 4.79 -6.77
N LYS A 147 21.05 4.27 -7.94
CA LYS A 147 20.02 3.95 -8.94
C LYS A 147 19.38 2.60 -8.66
#